data_56d53d98880949d5482268ab8e0f5129
#
_entry.id   56d53d98880949d5482268ab8e0f5129
#
_cell.length_a   1.000
_cell.length_b   1.000
_cell.length_c   1.000
_cell.angle_alpha   90.00
_cell.angle_beta   90.00
_cell.angle_gamma   90.00
#
_symmetry.space_group_name_H-M   'P 1'
#
loop_
_entity.id
_entity.type
_entity.pdbx_description
1 polymer ?
#
loop_
_entity_poly.entity_id
_entity_poly.type
_entity_poly.pdbx_seq_one_letter_code
_entity_poly.pdbx_strand_id
1 'polypeptide(L)'
;MKRITLLFAVFAALGLSAQDLTILHTNDTHSHIEPERAGEFDGCGGAIELAAYVDSVRWAEGNGNVVLLHAGDFSQGTSYFTKFHGDIEIDILNAMGYDATCLGNHEFDNGLDELARRLGNLKVPVVCANYDFSPTPLADLVKPYVVVRKGNRKIGVIGLLTDLSSVVSPQISTLLKYQDPSEVAEKYGRQLKDEGCDVVIALTHTGYPIDCEIAAKTRSIDVVVGGHTHTVLDKMTLVRNLDGKEVKVVTNGKWGMTIARLAIDFQPNRLTELYDPEYLPTAYLAYERTGER
;
A
#
# COMPACT_ATOMS: atom_id res chain seq x y z
N MET A 1 13.26 -39.34 56.96
CA MET A 1 12.24 -38.59 56.24
C MET A 1 12.92 -37.94 55.03
N LYS A 2 12.77 -38.54 53.83
CA LYS A 2 13.34 -38.03 52.58
C LYS A 2 12.30 -37.08 51.93
N ARG A 3 12.65 -35.80 51.78
CA ARG A 3 11.83 -34.82 51.08
C ARG A 3 12.05 -35.03 49.56
N ILE A 4 11.03 -35.45 48.85
CA ILE A 4 11.00 -35.48 47.39
C ILE A 4 10.57 -34.09 46.91
N THR A 5 11.49 -33.37 46.32
CA THR A 5 11.22 -32.07 45.66
C THR A 5 10.72 -32.38 44.24
N LEU A 6 9.42 -32.18 44.03
CA LEU A 6 8.79 -32.31 42.69
C LEU A 6 9.13 -31.07 41.90
N LEU A 7 9.99 -31.20 40.89
CA LEU A 7 10.27 -30.14 39.92
C LEU A 7 9.14 -30.15 38.88
N PHE A 8 8.24 -29.17 38.93
CA PHE A 8 7.29 -28.90 37.86
C PHE A 8 8.04 -28.20 36.71
N ALA A 9 8.37 -28.97 35.68
CA ALA A 9 8.78 -28.38 34.38
C ALA A 9 7.52 -27.83 33.72
N VAL A 10 7.35 -26.49 33.75
CA VAL A 10 6.39 -25.79 32.95
C VAL A 10 6.93 -25.79 31.52
N PHE A 11 6.47 -26.72 30.71
CA PHE A 11 6.61 -26.62 29.26
C PHE A 11 5.69 -25.45 28.81
N ALA A 12 6.27 -24.26 28.67
CA ALA A 12 5.66 -23.22 27.86
C ALA A 12 5.66 -23.76 26.41
N ALA A 13 4.53 -24.32 25.99
CA ALA A 13 4.26 -24.53 24.58
C ALA A 13 4.24 -23.12 23.94
N LEU A 14 5.39 -22.69 23.41
CA LEU A 14 5.45 -21.63 22.43
C LEU A 14 4.66 -22.18 21.23
N GLY A 15 3.37 -21.89 21.19
CA GLY A 15 2.59 -22.02 19.99
C GLY A 15 3.30 -21.16 18.94
N LEU A 16 3.97 -21.80 18.00
CA LEU A 16 4.34 -21.19 16.73
C LEU A 16 3.00 -20.90 16.05
N SER A 17 2.36 -19.79 16.42
CA SER A 17 1.31 -19.19 15.59
C SER A 17 1.97 -18.94 14.24
N ALA A 18 1.40 -19.49 13.18
CA ALA A 18 1.79 -19.06 11.86
C ALA A 18 1.61 -17.53 11.86
N GLN A 19 2.68 -16.85 11.49
CA GLN A 19 2.75 -15.42 11.58
C GLN A 19 1.88 -14.84 10.48
N ASP A 20 0.72 -14.30 10.86
CA ASP A 20 -0.17 -13.62 9.96
C ASP A 20 0.52 -12.36 9.41
N LEU A 21 0.19 -11.98 8.19
CA LEU A 21 0.68 -10.77 7.57
C LEU A 21 -0.45 -9.75 7.53
N THR A 22 -0.21 -8.57 8.07
CA THR A 22 -1.13 -7.44 7.92
C THR A 22 -0.62 -6.49 6.84
N ILE A 23 -1.46 -6.21 5.86
CA ILE A 23 -1.24 -5.18 4.86
C ILE A 23 -2.06 -3.96 5.27
N LEU A 24 -1.38 -2.87 5.57
CA LEU A 24 -1.96 -1.54 5.69
C LEU A 24 -1.76 -0.80 4.38
N HIS A 25 -2.77 -0.12 3.89
CA HIS A 25 -2.61 0.69 2.70
C HIS A 25 -3.40 1.98 2.71
N THR A 26 -2.81 2.97 2.05
CA THR A 26 -3.42 4.26 1.71
C THR A 26 -3.27 4.50 0.22
N ASN A 27 -4.08 5.37 -0.33
CA ASN A 27 -4.04 5.82 -1.72
C ASN A 27 -4.60 7.24 -1.80
N ASP A 28 -4.28 7.95 -2.88
CA ASP A 28 -4.92 9.22 -3.22
C ASP A 28 -4.95 10.21 -2.03
N THR A 29 -3.82 10.35 -1.31
CA THR A 29 -3.75 11.25 -0.15
C THR A 29 -3.72 12.71 -0.56
N HIS A 30 -3.31 13.02 -1.80
CA HIS A 30 -3.48 14.34 -2.44
C HIS A 30 -3.08 15.51 -1.56
N SER A 31 -1.92 15.41 -0.90
CA SER A 31 -1.39 16.48 -0.03
C SER A 31 -2.33 16.91 1.11
N HIS A 32 -3.33 16.10 1.48
CA HIS A 32 -4.19 16.33 2.64
C HIS A 32 -3.44 15.93 3.91
N ILE A 33 -2.66 16.87 4.44
CA ILE A 33 -1.73 16.65 5.57
C ILE A 33 -2.43 16.86 6.90
N GLU A 34 -3.38 17.80 6.93
CA GLU A 34 -4.20 18.08 8.11
C GLU A 34 -5.54 17.34 8.01
N PRO A 35 -6.18 17.03 9.15
CA PRO A 35 -7.55 16.55 9.14
C PRO A 35 -8.51 17.52 8.44
N GLU A 36 -9.54 16.98 7.81
CA GLU A 36 -10.62 17.79 7.23
C GLU A 36 -11.27 18.68 8.30
N ARG A 37 -11.61 19.92 7.94
CA ARG A 37 -12.10 20.92 8.90
C ARG A 37 -13.56 21.31 8.69
N ALA A 38 -14.28 20.62 7.81
CA ALA A 38 -15.68 20.89 7.53
C ALA A 38 -16.35 19.73 6.78
N GLY A 39 -17.68 19.72 6.81
CA GLY A 39 -18.49 18.78 6.06
C GLY A 39 -18.67 17.43 6.75
N GLU A 40 -19.00 16.42 5.96
CA GLU A 40 -19.29 15.06 6.44
C GLU A 40 -18.07 14.40 7.11
N PHE A 41 -16.86 14.79 6.67
CA PHE A 41 -15.59 14.21 7.13
C PHE A 41 -14.82 15.14 8.08
N ASP A 42 -15.52 16.08 8.74
CA ASP A 42 -14.90 17.00 9.73
C ASP A 42 -14.18 16.21 10.82
N GLY A 43 -12.90 16.50 11.00
CA GLY A 43 -12.02 15.82 11.95
C GLY A 43 -11.49 14.46 11.48
N CYS A 44 -11.71 14.05 10.22
CA CYS A 44 -11.16 12.82 9.67
C CYS A 44 -9.88 13.08 8.87
N GLY A 45 -9.02 12.06 8.79
CA GLY A 45 -7.77 12.11 8.04
C GLY A 45 -6.65 12.77 8.83
N GLY A 46 -5.62 13.19 8.10
CA GLY A 46 -4.42 13.80 8.66
C GLY A 46 -3.22 12.84 8.73
N ALA A 47 -2.05 13.34 8.36
CA ALA A 47 -0.83 12.54 8.31
C ALA A 47 -0.36 12.05 9.69
N ILE A 48 -0.60 12.86 10.75
CA ILE A 48 -0.26 12.51 12.12
C ILE A 48 -1.17 11.38 12.62
N GLU A 49 -2.44 11.46 12.31
CA GLU A 49 -3.47 10.48 12.63
C GLU A 49 -3.17 9.13 11.95
N LEU A 50 -2.86 9.17 10.66
CA LEU A 50 -2.40 8.00 9.91
C LEU A 50 -1.15 7.36 10.53
N ALA A 51 -0.14 8.17 10.85
CA ALA A 51 1.09 7.68 11.46
C ALA A 51 0.84 7.03 12.82
N ALA A 52 0.00 7.65 13.67
CA ALA A 52 -0.32 7.09 14.99
C ALA A 52 -1.07 5.75 14.87
N TYR A 53 -2.01 5.62 13.92
CA TYR A 53 -2.68 4.36 13.67
C TYR A 53 -1.71 3.27 13.19
N VAL A 54 -0.86 3.58 12.21
CA VAL A 54 0.16 2.64 11.72
C VAL A 54 1.07 2.16 12.85
N ASP A 55 1.51 3.07 13.71
CA ASP A 55 2.36 2.75 14.84
C ASP A 55 1.63 1.87 15.87
N SER A 56 0.34 2.13 16.13
CA SER A 56 -0.47 1.28 17.02
C SER A 56 -0.60 -0.15 16.50
N VAL A 57 -0.84 -0.34 15.19
CA VAL A 57 -0.90 -1.67 14.57
C VAL A 57 0.46 -2.36 14.60
N ARG A 58 1.54 -1.65 14.27
CA ARG A 58 2.91 -2.19 14.35
C ARG A 58 3.29 -2.61 15.77
N TRP A 59 2.84 -1.85 16.76
CA TRP A 59 3.07 -2.20 18.17
C TRP A 59 2.28 -3.43 18.59
N ALA A 60 1.01 -3.53 18.18
CA ALA A 60 0.12 -4.64 18.55
C ALA A 60 0.52 -5.96 17.88
N GLU A 61 0.91 -5.93 16.61
CA GLU A 61 1.16 -7.13 15.80
C GLU A 61 2.65 -7.45 15.61
N GLY A 62 3.52 -6.53 15.98
CA GLY A 62 4.95 -6.58 15.69
C GLY A 62 5.26 -6.04 14.29
N ASN A 63 6.21 -5.13 14.20
CA ASN A 63 6.61 -4.48 12.94
C ASN A 63 7.04 -5.47 11.83
N GLY A 64 7.52 -6.64 12.22
CA GLY A 64 7.88 -7.73 11.28
C GLY A 64 6.68 -8.41 10.61
N ASN A 65 5.45 -8.07 11.00
CA ASN A 65 4.22 -8.66 10.46
C ASN A 65 3.37 -7.66 9.67
N VAL A 66 3.79 -6.39 9.62
CA VAL A 66 3.01 -5.30 9.00
C VAL A 66 3.73 -4.78 7.76
N VAL A 67 3.05 -4.81 6.63
CA VAL A 67 3.45 -4.16 5.37
C VAL A 67 2.61 -2.91 5.22
N LEU A 68 3.24 -1.77 4.97
CA LEU A 68 2.57 -0.49 4.71
C LEU A 68 2.82 -0.04 3.27
N LEU A 69 1.75 0.14 2.49
CA LEU A 69 1.79 0.45 1.07
C LEU A 69 1.04 1.75 0.75
N HIS A 70 1.54 2.50 -0.23
CA HIS A 70 0.83 3.66 -0.80
C HIS A 70 0.55 3.43 -2.28
N ALA A 71 -0.72 3.48 -2.68
CA ALA A 71 -1.14 3.19 -4.05
C ALA A 71 -1.23 4.44 -4.96
N GLY A 72 -0.26 5.36 -4.83
CA GLY A 72 -0.10 6.52 -5.71
C GLY A 72 -1.00 7.71 -5.39
N ASP A 73 -0.77 8.82 -6.11
CA ASP A 73 -1.41 10.13 -5.90
C ASP A 73 -1.24 10.63 -4.46
N PHE A 74 0.00 10.61 -3.98
CA PHE A 74 0.33 11.27 -2.70
C PHE A 74 0.46 12.78 -2.86
N SER A 75 0.71 13.26 -4.07
CA SER A 75 0.89 14.67 -4.43
C SER A 75 -0.40 15.32 -4.92
N GLN A 76 -0.45 16.66 -4.90
CA GLN A 76 -1.47 17.53 -5.49
C GLN A 76 -2.80 17.53 -4.72
N GLY A 77 -3.44 18.71 -4.61
CA GLY A 77 -4.78 18.87 -4.05
C GLY A 77 -4.89 20.01 -3.03
N THR A 78 -3.82 20.37 -2.32
CA THR A 78 -3.85 21.41 -1.29
C THR A 78 -2.81 22.50 -1.48
N SER A 79 -2.88 23.54 -0.63
CA SER A 79 -1.88 24.61 -0.58
C SER A 79 -0.48 24.12 -0.18
N TYR A 80 -0.38 22.96 0.47
CA TYR A 80 0.91 22.33 0.78
C TYR A 80 1.66 21.99 -0.50
N PHE A 81 1.00 21.31 -1.44
CA PHE A 81 1.60 21.02 -2.73
C PHE A 81 1.99 22.28 -3.52
N THR A 82 1.08 23.28 -3.56
CA THR A 82 1.35 24.53 -4.25
C THR A 82 2.58 25.25 -3.70
N LYS A 83 2.82 25.17 -2.38
CA LYS A 83 3.92 25.87 -1.72
C LYS A 83 5.22 25.07 -1.68
N PHE A 84 5.13 23.74 -1.48
CA PHE A 84 6.29 22.88 -1.20
C PHE A 84 6.54 21.85 -2.30
N HIS A 85 5.74 21.88 -3.36
CA HIS A 85 5.93 21.06 -4.57
C HIS A 85 6.06 19.55 -4.33
N GLY A 86 5.50 19.04 -3.22
CA GLY A 86 5.51 17.63 -2.87
C GLY A 86 6.63 17.20 -1.91
N ASP A 87 7.47 18.13 -1.42
CA ASP A 87 8.55 17.79 -0.48
C ASP A 87 8.03 17.28 0.85
N ILE A 88 6.92 17.83 1.35
CA ILE A 88 6.30 17.40 2.63
C ILE A 88 5.77 15.98 2.50
N GLU A 89 5.17 15.63 1.37
CA GLU A 89 4.66 14.30 1.10
C GLU A 89 5.79 13.27 1.09
N ILE A 90 6.95 13.60 0.51
CA ILE A 90 8.16 12.77 0.57
C ILE A 90 8.63 12.58 2.02
N ASP A 91 8.65 13.66 2.81
CA ASP A 91 9.05 13.58 4.22
C ASP A 91 8.08 12.71 5.04
N ILE A 92 6.77 12.82 4.80
CA ILE A 92 5.74 11.98 5.44
C ILE A 92 5.92 10.51 5.08
N LEU A 93 6.05 10.17 3.77
CA LEU A 93 6.27 8.79 3.34
C LEU A 93 7.53 8.19 3.99
N ASN A 94 8.62 8.98 4.06
CA ASN A 94 9.85 8.57 4.72
C ASN A 94 9.66 8.37 6.22
N ALA A 95 9.00 9.30 6.91
CA ALA A 95 8.80 9.26 8.36
C ALA A 95 7.88 8.10 8.78
N MET A 96 6.82 7.84 8.01
CA MET A 96 5.91 6.72 8.27
C MET A 96 6.52 5.36 7.94
N GLY A 97 7.61 5.32 7.15
CA GLY A 97 8.32 4.10 6.80
C GLY A 97 7.45 3.15 5.97
N TYR A 98 6.90 3.66 4.86
CA TYR A 98 6.24 2.82 3.88
C TYR A 98 7.20 1.77 3.32
N ASP A 99 6.71 0.58 3.04
CA ASP A 99 7.51 -0.51 2.46
C ASP A 99 7.62 -0.41 0.93
N ALA A 100 6.63 0.18 0.28
CA ALA A 100 6.64 0.57 -1.13
C ALA A 100 5.55 1.59 -1.45
N THR A 101 5.75 2.36 -2.52
CA THR A 101 4.73 3.18 -3.16
C THR A 101 4.73 2.95 -4.66
N CYS A 102 3.58 2.98 -5.33
CA CYS A 102 3.54 3.16 -6.78
C CYS A 102 3.39 4.65 -7.13
N LEU A 103 3.54 4.98 -8.39
CA LEU A 103 3.22 6.30 -8.92
C LEU A 103 1.72 6.39 -9.22
N GLY A 104 1.13 7.55 -8.97
CA GLY A 104 -0.12 7.96 -9.56
C GLY A 104 0.10 9.00 -10.68
N ASN A 105 -0.97 9.50 -11.28
CA ASN A 105 -0.87 10.47 -12.36
C ASN A 105 -0.49 11.89 -11.86
N HIS A 106 -0.88 12.25 -10.64
CA HIS A 106 -0.57 13.56 -10.08
C HIS A 106 0.88 13.72 -9.62
N GLU A 107 1.65 12.64 -9.51
CA GLU A 107 3.09 12.74 -9.33
C GLU A 107 3.78 13.46 -10.49
N PHE A 108 3.19 13.42 -11.69
CA PHE A 108 3.73 14.02 -12.92
C PHE A 108 3.34 15.50 -13.13
N ASP A 109 2.50 16.09 -12.28
CA ASP A 109 1.94 17.43 -12.49
C ASP A 109 3.01 18.54 -12.65
N ASN A 110 4.14 18.40 -11.97
CA ASN A 110 5.26 19.35 -12.07
C ASN A 110 6.37 18.90 -13.04
N GLY A 111 6.10 17.88 -13.87
CA GLY A 111 7.06 17.37 -14.85
C GLY A 111 8.05 16.36 -14.31
N LEU A 112 8.80 15.72 -15.24
CA LEU A 112 9.69 14.61 -14.96
C LEU A 112 10.92 15.00 -14.12
N ASP A 113 11.49 16.18 -14.37
CA ASP A 113 12.68 16.63 -13.64
C ASP A 113 12.36 16.91 -12.17
N GLU A 114 11.22 17.53 -11.91
CA GLU A 114 10.77 17.79 -10.55
C GLU A 114 10.36 16.50 -9.82
N LEU A 115 9.72 15.58 -10.52
CA LEU A 115 9.46 14.26 -9.99
C LEU A 115 10.75 13.52 -9.63
N ALA A 116 11.75 13.53 -10.52
CA ALA A 116 13.05 12.92 -10.26
C ALA A 116 13.74 13.55 -9.03
N ARG A 117 13.70 14.89 -8.89
CA ARG A 117 14.24 15.60 -7.73
C ARG A 117 13.61 15.11 -6.43
N ARG A 118 12.27 14.99 -6.40
CA ARG A 118 11.53 14.52 -5.23
C ARG A 118 11.84 13.07 -4.92
N LEU A 119 11.75 12.18 -5.91
CA LEU A 119 12.02 10.76 -5.72
C LEU A 119 13.48 10.49 -5.32
N GLY A 120 14.43 11.35 -5.69
CA GLY A 120 15.82 11.28 -5.21
C GLY A 120 15.97 11.45 -3.69
N ASN A 121 15.00 12.09 -3.02
CA ASN A 121 14.94 12.25 -1.57
C ASN A 121 14.05 11.18 -0.88
N LEU A 122 13.33 10.40 -1.65
CA LEU A 122 12.46 9.35 -1.12
C LEU A 122 13.28 8.09 -0.79
N LYS A 123 13.14 7.61 0.44
CA LYS A 123 13.80 6.37 0.91
C LYS A 123 12.94 5.13 0.68
N VAL A 124 11.66 5.34 0.38
CA VAL A 124 10.68 4.28 0.09
C VAL A 124 10.86 3.82 -1.36
N PRO A 125 10.93 2.51 -1.64
CA PRO A 125 10.97 2.00 -3.00
C PRO A 125 9.74 2.46 -3.82
N VAL A 126 10.00 3.00 -5.00
CA VAL A 126 8.96 3.40 -5.96
C VAL A 126 8.85 2.35 -7.04
N VAL A 127 7.64 1.84 -7.27
CA VAL A 127 7.39 0.76 -8.24
C VAL A 127 6.42 1.20 -9.34
N CYS A 128 6.78 0.89 -10.60
CA CYS A 128 5.90 1.01 -11.77
C CYS A 128 6.46 0.12 -12.89
N ALA A 129 5.74 -0.90 -13.29
CA ALA A 129 6.22 -1.93 -14.20
C ALA A 129 5.69 -1.76 -15.64
N ASN A 130 4.56 -1.10 -15.82
CA ASN A 130 3.89 -0.99 -17.12
C ASN A 130 4.27 0.25 -17.93
N TYR A 131 5.37 0.91 -17.53
CA TYR A 131 6.01 2.00 -18.27
C TYR A 131 7.50 1.81 -18.38
N ASP A 132 8.08 2.22 -19.50
CA ASP A 132 9.53 2.30 -19.70
C ASP A 132 10.03 3.70 -19.33
N PHE A 133 10.70 3.81 -18.19
CA PHE A 133 11.31 5.05 -17.72
C PHE A 133 12.76 5.23 -18.17
N SER A 134 13.35 4.29 -18.92
CA SER A 134 14.77 4.35 -19.31
C SER A 134 15.18 5.62 -20.07
N PRO A 135 14.32 6.26 -20.89
CA PRO A 135 14.67 7.51 -21.57
C PRO A 135 14.45 8.77 -20.72
N THR A 136 14.18 8.62 -19.41
CA THR A 136 13.79 9.74 -18.54
C THR A 136 14.70 9.85 -17.32
N PRO A 137 14.67 10.99 -16.58
CA PRO A 137 15.39 11.13 -15.30
C PRO A 137 14.95 10.14 -14.20
N LEU A 138 13.87 9.40 -14.43
CA LEU A 138 13.31 8.41 -13.48
C LEU A 138 13.93 7.00 -13.60
N ALA A 139 14.80 6.77 -14.59
CA ALA A 139 15.32 5.44 -14.96
C ALA A 139 15.87 4.62 -13.77
N ASP A 140 16.62 5.28 -12.88
CA ASP A 140 17.22 4.62 -11.71
C ASP A 140 16.37 4.70 -10.45
N LEU A 141 15.34 5.54 -10.44
CA LEU A 141 14.50 5.84 -9.28
C LEU A 141 13.27 4.94 -9.20
N VAL A 142 12.74 4.49 -10.35
CA VAL A 142 11.53 3.66 -10.42
C VAL A 142 11.91 2.24 -10.84
N LYS A 143 11.41 1.25 -10.12
CA LYS A 143 11.64 -0.16 -10.39
C LYS A 143 10.33 -0.85 -10.79
N PRO A 144 10.35 -1.94 -11.56
CA PRO A 144 9.11 -2.64 -11.91
C PRO A 144 8.44 -3.27 -10.68
N TYR A 145 9.22 -3.75 -9.72
CA TYR A 145 8.75 -4.37 -8.49
C TYR A 145 9.81 -4.27 -7.40
N VAL A 146 9.39 -4.59 -6.18
CA VAL A 146 10.28 -4.79 -5.02
C VAL A 146 9.89 -6.06 -4.27
N VAL A 147 10.86 -6.70 -3.61
CA VAL A 147 10.60 -7.81 -2.68
C VAL A 147 10.80 -7.30 -1.26
N VAL A 148 9.70 -7.19 -0.52
CA VAL A 148 9.67 -6.82 0.89
C VAL A 148 9.77 -8.09 1.74
N ARG A 149 10.55 -8.03 2.82
CA ARG A 149 10.65 -9.12 3.79
C ARG A 149 10.02 -8.70 5.11
N LYS A 150 9.06 -9.50 5.58
CA LYS A 150 8.44 -9.33 6.89
C LYS A 150 8.49 -10.67 7.64
N GLY A 151 9.18 -10.68 8.77
CA GLY A 151 9.49 -11.94 9.45
C GLY A 151 10.17 -12.94 8.53
N ASN A 152 9.59 -14.11 8.36
CA ASN A 152 10.06 -15.16 7.45
C ASN A 152 9.39 -15.12 6.07
N ARG A 153 8.53 -14.13 5.78
CA ARG A 153 7.77 -14.02 4.54
C ARG A 153 8.46 -13.14 3.51
N LYS A 154 8.31 -13.53 2.25
CA LYS A 154 8.69 -12.74 1.06
C LYS A 154 7.44 -12.23 0.39
N ILE A 155 7.32 -10.93 0.26
CA ILE A 155 6.19 -10.25 -0.37
C ILE A 155 6.69 -9.55 -1.63
N GLY A 156 6.24 -9.99 -2.81
CA GLY A 156 6.50 -9.31 -4.07
C GLY A 156 5.48 -8.20 -4.27
N VAL A 157 5.94 -6.98 -4.57
CA VAL A 157 5.07 -5.82 -4.82
C VAL A 157 5.40 -5.28 -6.20
N ILE A 158 4.44 -5.36 -7.13
CA ILE A 158 4.53 -4.89 -8.51
C ILE A 158 3.77 -3.58 -8.62
N GLY A 159 4.38 -2.53 -9.18
CA GLY A 159 3.70 -1.26 -9.43
C GLY A 159 2.99 -1.23 -10.78
N LEU A 160 1.79 -0.68 -10.83
CA LEU A 160 1.04 -0.48 -12.09
C LEU A 160 0.36 0.89 -12.09
N LEU A 161 0.37 1.56 -13.23
CA LEU A 161 -0.11 2.93 -13.39
C LEU A 161 -1.14 2.99 -14.52
N THR A 162 -2.10 3.90 -14.42
CA THR A 162 -3.11 4.17 -15.44
C THR A 162 -2.48 4.65 -16.76
N ASP A 163 -3.25 4.63 -17.85
CA ASP A 163 -2.83 5.24 -19.11
C ASP A 163 -2.73 6.76 -18.95
N LEU A 164 -1.49 7.26 -18.94
CA LEU A 164 -1.19 8.67 -18.76
C LEU A 164 -1.63 9.56 -19.93
N SER A 165 -1.94 8.99 -21.09
CA SER A 165 -2.28 9.77 -22.29
C SER A 165 -3.51 10.67 -22.11
N SER A 166 -4.40 10.31 -21.20
CA SER A 166 -5.64 11.05 -20.92
C SER A 166 -5.61 11.91 -19.66
N VAL A 167 -4.58 11.76 -18.82
CA VAL A 167 -4.56 12.35 -17.45
C VAL A 167 -3.35 13.23 -17.18
N VAL A 168 -2.32 13.20 -18.02
CA VAL A 168 -1.17 14.12 -17.94
C VAL A 168 -0.92 14.84 -19.26
N SER A 169 -0.05 15.86 -19.21
CA SER A 169 0.26 16.65 -20.42
C SER A 169 0.89 15.78 -21.52
N PRO A 170 0.61 16.06 -22.81
CA PRO A 170 1.23 15.34 -23.94
C PRO A 170 2.77 15.40 -23.94
N GLN A 171 3.36 16.45 -23.36
CA GLN A 171 4.82 16.60 -23.23
C GLN A 171 5.43 15.48 -22.37
N ILE A 172 4.66 14.88 -21.47
CA ILE A 172 5.08 13.78 -20.59
C ILE A 172 4.62 12.45 -21.18
N SER A 173 3.31 12.32 -21.47
CA SER A 173 2.73 11.04 -21.87
C SER A 173 3.34 10.46 -23.14
N THR A 174 3.76 11.31 -24.10
CA THR A 174 4.41 10.86 -25.35
C THR A 174 5.84 10.32 -25.16
N LEU A 175 6.49 10.66 -24.04
CA LEU A 175 7.83 10.14 -23.71
C LEU A 175 7.79 8.74 -23.09
N LEU A 176 6.64 8.35 -22.58
CA LEU A 176 6.47 7.13 -21.81
C LEU A 176 5.62 6.11 -22.59
N LYS A 177 6.16 4.91 -22.77
CA LYS A 177 5.46 3.86 -23.51
C LYS A 177 4.62 3.02 -22.54
N TYR A 178 3.30 3.14 -22.66
CA TYR A 178 2.33 2.33 -21.91
C TYR A 178 2.32 0.87 -22.38
N GLN A 179 2.17 -0.05 -21.43
CA GLN A 179 1.95 -1.47 -21.64
C GLN A 179 0.70 -1.91 -20.87
N ASP A 180 0.00 -2.92 -21.38
CA ASP A 180 -1.19 -3.47 -20.70
C ASP A 180 -0.87 -3.93 -19.28
N PRO A 181 -1.54 -3.39 -18.24
CA PRO A 181 -1.20 -3.67 -16.85
C PRO A 181 -1.46 -5.15 -16.46
N SER A 182 -2.42 -5.84 -17.09
CA SER A 182 -2.70 -7.25 -16.79
C SER A 182 -1.58 -8.16 -17.32
N GLU A 183 -1.09 -7.88 -18.54
CA GLU A 183 0.01 -8.64 -19.13
C GLU A 183 1.30 -8.45 -18.31
N VAL A 184 1.56 -7.22 -17.91
CA VAL A 184 2.75 -6.87 -17.10
C VAL A 184 2.64 -7.45 -15.69
N ALA A 185 1.47 -7.38 -15.06
CA ALA A 185 1.21 -8.00 -13.76
C ALA A 185 1.47 -9.51 -13.79
N GLU A 186 0.95 -10.22 -14.81
CA GLU A 186 1.17 -11.66 -14.95
C GLU A 186 2.65 -12.00 -15.18
N LYS A 187 3.34 -11.22 -16.01
CA LYS A 187 4.78 -11.42 -16.29
C LYS A 187 5.61 -11.37 -15.00
N TYR A 188 5.51 -10.27 -14.27
CA TYR A 188 6.31 -10.08 -13.06
C TYR A 188 5.77 -10.88 -11.88
N GLY A 189 4.46 -11.11 -11.81
CA GLY A 189 3.86 -11.96 -10.80
C GLY A 189 4.36 -13.38 -10.87
N ARG A 190 4.46 -13.96 -12.08
CA ARG A 190 5.05 -15.28 -12.30
C ARG A 190 6.51 -15.32 -11.89
N GLN A 191 7.29 -14.31 -12.30
CA GLN A 191 8.70 -14.21 -11.90
C GLN A 191 8.84 -14.20 -10.37
N LEU A 192 8.05 -13.40 -9.66
CA LEU A 192 8.10 -13.31 -8.20
C LEU A 192 7.68 -14.61 -7.51
N LYS A 193 6.70 -15.34 -8.06
CA LYS A 193 6.34 -16.69 -7.58
C LYS A 193 7.52 -17.67 -7.77
N ASP A 194 8.19 -17.64 -8.92
CA ASP A 194 9.37 -18.46 -9.19
C ASP A 194 10.56 -18.11 -8.28
N GLU A 195 10.68 -16.84 -7.87
CA GLU A 195 11.65 -16.37 -6.88
C GLU A 195 11.26 -16.76 -5.43
N GLY A 196 10.11 -17.41 -5.24
CA GLY A 196 9.62 -17.93 -3.96
C GLY A 196 8.97 -16.88 -3.09
N CYS A 197 8.26 -15.90 -3.66
CA CYS A 197 7.43 -14.98 -2.90
C CYS A 197 6.17 -15.70 -2.38
N ASP A 198 5.93 -15.57 -1.08
CA ASP A 198 4.75 -16.15 -0.41
C ASP A 198 3.46 -15.46 -0.86
N VAL A 199 3.52 -14.13 -1.04
CA VAL A 199 2.42 -13.27 -1.51
C VAL A 199 2.93 -12.38 -2.63
N VAL A 200 2.13 -12.19 -3.68
CA VAL A 200 2.38 -11.24 -4.76
C VAL A 200 1.25 -10.22 -4.79
N ILE A 201 1.61 -8.95 -4.60
CA ILE A 201 0.72 -7.81 -4.56
C ILE A 201 0.89 -6.99 -5.84
N ALA A 202 -0.19 -6.73 -6.56
CA ALA A 202 -0.24 -5.65 -7.54
C ALA A 202 -0.64 -4.36 -6.80
N LEU A 203 0.32 -3.44 -6.67
CA LEU A 203 0.12 -2.10 -6.10
C LEU A 203 -0.18 -1.16 -7.25
N THR A 204 -1.43 -0.75 -7.38
CA THR A 204 -1.93 -0.18 -8.62
C THR A 204 -2.45 1.24 -8.43
N HIS A 205 -2.25 2.06 -9.46
CA HIS A 205 -2.96 3.33 -9.63
C HIS A 205 -3.68 3.33 -10.98
N THR A 206 -4.48 2.28 -11.23
CA THR A 206 -5.17 2.04 -12.51
C THR A 206 -6.67 2.28 -12.42
N GLY A 207 -7.19 2.35 -11.22
CA GLY A 207 -8.62 2.50 -10.92
C GLY A 207 -9.33 1.16 -10.74
N TYR A 208 -10.30 1.14 -9.84
CA TYR A 208 -10.99 -0.06 -9.37
C TYR A 208 -11.52 -1.00 -10.48
N PRO A 209 -12.14 -0.51 -11.60
CA PRO A 209 -12.55 -1.40 -12.68
C PRO A 209 -11.38 -2.16 -13.31
N ILE A 210 -10.26 -1.48 -13.57
CA ILE A 210 -9.05 -2.09 -14.14
C ILE A 210 -8.38 -3.02 -13.13
N ASP A 211 -8.40 -2.68 -11.84
CA ASP A 211 -7.90 -3.53 -10.76
C ASP A 211 -8.62 -4.89 -10.73
N CYS A 212 -9.96 -4.89 -10.91
CA CYS A 212 -10.73 -6.11 -11.04
C CYS A 212 -10.38 -6.90 -12.32
N GLU A 213 -10.08 -6.22 -13.43
CA GLU A 213 -9.63 -6.88 -14.66
C GLU A 213 -8.24 -7.51 -14.49
N ILE A 214 -7.30 -6.83 -13.85
CA ILE A 214 -5.97 -7.37 -13.51
C ILE A 214 -6.14 -8.66 -12.70
N ALA A 215 -6.96 -8.61 -11.65
CA ALA A 215 -7.25 -9.78 -10.83
C ALA A 215 -7.84 -10.94 -11.65
N ALA A 216 -8.79 -10.66 -12.55
CA ALA A 216 -9.46 -11.67 -13.36
C ALA A 216 -8.56 -12.26 -14.46
N LYS A 217 -7.64 -11.47 -15.03
CA LYS A 217 -6.81 -11.83 -16.18
C LYS A 217 -5.43 -12.40 -15.81
N THR A 218 -5.10 -12.51 -14.54
CA THR A 218 -3.81 -13.05 -14.07
C THR A 218 -3.96 -14.41 -13.40
N ARG A 219 -2.84 -15.07 -13.06
CA ARG A 219 -2.77 -16.31 -12.27
C ARG A 219 -1.90 -16.14 -11.03
N SER A 220 -0.97 -15.18 -11.10
CA SER A 220 0.16 -15.05 -10.18
C SER A 220 -0.07 -13.99 -9.10
N ILE A 221 -1.15 -13.19 -9.22
CA ILE A 221 -1.49 -12.13 -8.26
C ILE A 221 -2.40 -12.69 -7.16
N ASP A 222 -2.07 -12.39 -5.91
CA ASP A 222 -2.87 -12.79 -4.74
C ASP A 222 -3.73 -11.63 -4.22
N VAL A 223 -3.21 -10.39 -4.32
CA VAL A 223 -3.86 -9.18 -3.84
C VAL A 223 -3.64 -8.04 -4.83
N VAL A 224 -4.67 -7.24 -5.07
CA VAL A 224 -4.59 -5.95 -5.76
C VAL A 224 -4.91 -4.85 -4.75
N VAL A 225 -3.97 -3.92 -4.58
CA VAL A 225 -4.12 -2.73 -3.73
C VAL A 225 -4.16 -1.51 -4.65
N GLY A 226 -5.33 -0.91 -4.78
CA GLY A 226 -5.61 0.09 -5.81
C GLY A 226 -5.81 1.52 -5.33
N GLY A 227 -5.84 2.44 -6.31
CA GLY A 227 -6.13 3.86 -6.16
C GLY A 227 -6.79 4.45 -7.42
N HIS A 228 -6.66 5.77 -7.64
CA HIS A 228 -7.06 6.54 -8.80
C HIS A 228 -8.55 6.91 -8.89
N THR A 229 -9.47 5.98 -8.74
CA THR A 229 -10.93 6.26 -8.85
C THR A 229 -11.57 6.72 -7.55
N HIS A 230 -10.80 6.86 -6.48
CA HIS A 230 -11.29 7.25 -5.15
C HIS A 230 -12.45 6.37 -4.66
N THR A 231 -12.49 5.12 -5.10
CA THR A 231 -13.56 4.19 -4.73
C THR A 231 -13.44 3.81 -3.26
N VAL A 232 -14.54 3.94 -2.53
CA VAL A 232 -14.66 3.45 -1.15
C VAL A 232 -15.28 2.06 -1.18
N LEU A 233 -14.62 1.10 -0.58
CA LEU A 233 -15.13 -0.26 -0.43
C LEU A 233 -15.42 -0.54 1.04
N ASP A 234 -16.67 -0.87 1.36
CA ASP A 234 -17.04 -1.36 2.71
C ASP A 234 -16.47 -2.76 2.98
N LYS A 235 -16.19 -3.50 1.92
CA LYS A 235 -15.64 -4.86 1.97
C LYS A 235 -14.69 -5.06 0.79
N MET A 236 -13.66 -5.89 0.98
CA MET A 236 -12.84 -6.31 -0.14
C MET A 236 -13.67 -7.00 -1.22
N THR A 237 -13.28 -6.81 -2.47
CA THR A 237 -13.86 -7.53 -3.59
C THR A 237 -13.04 -8.79 -3.86
N LEU A 238 -13.72 -9.93 -3.97
CA LEU A 238 -13.11 -11.21 -4.36
C LEU A 238 -13.36 -11.45 -5.84
N VAL A 239 -12.28 -11.51 -6.61
CA VAL A 239 -12.32 -11.74 -8.06
C VAL A 239 -11.70 -13.10 -8.37
N ARG A 240 -12.38 -13.94 -9.15
CA ARG A 240 -11.81 -15.22 -9.59
C ARG A 240 -10.84 -15.00 -10.74
N ASN A 241 -9.62 -15.44 -10.54
CA ASN A 241 -8.57 -15.39 -11.54
C ASN A 241 -8.69 -16.50 -12.60
N LEU A 242 -7.75 -16.57 -13.55
CA LEU A 242 -7.75 -17.57 -14.62
C LEU A 242 -7.64 -19.04 -14.14
N ASP A 243 -7.21 -19.27 -12.90
CA ASP A 243 -7.16 -20.60 -12.28
C ASP A 243 -8.35 -20.85 -11.35
N GLY A 244 -9.33 -19.93 -11.31
CA GLY A 244 -10.49 -20.00 -10.43
C GLY A 244 -10.19 -19.68 -8.97
N LYS A 245 -8.98 -19.23 -8.63
CA LYS A 245 -8.59 -18.78 -7.28
C LYS A 245 -9.12 -17.38 -7.02
N GLU A 246 -9.45 -17.10 -5.78
CA GLU A 246 -9.89 -15.77 -5.35
C GLU A 246 -8.71 -14.84 -5.14
N VAL A 247 -8.73 -13.70 -5.85
CA VAL A 247 -7.82 -12.56 -5.69
C VAL A 247 -8.55 -11.47 -4.94
N LYS A 248 -7.91 -10.92 -3.93
CA LYS A 248 -8.45 -9.85 -3.11
C LYS A 248 -8.18 -8.51 -3.78
N VAL A 249 -9.23 -7.71 -4.04
CA VAL A 249 -9.11 -6.35 -4.58
C VAL A 249 -9.59 -5.38 -3.54
N VAL A 250 -8.71 -4.44 -3.17
CA VAL A 250 -8.94 -3.43 -2.14
C VAL A 250 -8.52 -2.05 -2.62
N THR A 251 -9.27 -1.02 -2.23
CA THR A 251 -8.97 0.40 -2.43
C THR A 251 -9.65 1.21 -1.35
N ASN A 252 -9.19 2.43 -1.06
CA ASN A 252 -9.51 3.11 0.19
C ASN A 252 -9.78 4.60 0.03
N GLY A 253 -10.80 4.95 -0.79
CA GLY A 253 -11.24 6.33 -0.95
C GLY A 253 -10.11 7.28 -1.35
N LYS A 254 -10.00 8.41 -0.63
CA LYS A 254 -8.99 9.45 -0.86
C LYS A 254 -8.72 10.28 0.39
N TRP A 255 -7.69 11.16 0.30
CA TRP A 255 -7.33 12.22 1.25
C TRP A 255 -6.86 11.70 2.62
N GLY A 256 -6.52 10.42 2.70
CA GLY A 256 -6.09 9.82 3.96
C GLY A 256 -7.18 9.81 5.05
N MET A 257 -8.47 9.99 4.68
CA MET A 257 -9.59 9.94 5.62
C MET A 257 -9.78 8.57 6.23
N THR A 258 -9.34 7.55 5.51
CA THR A 258 -9.38 6.16 5.94
C THR A 258 -8.03 5.50 5.70
N ILE A 259 -7.73 4.46 6.46
CA ILE A 259 -6.67 3.51 6.18
C ILE A 259 -7.29 2.11 6.17
N ALA A 260 -6.92 1.30 5.20
CA ALA A 260 -7.44 -0.05 5.13
C ALA A 260 -6.44 -1.05 5.68
N ARG A 261 -6.94 -2.04 6.38
CA ARG A 261 -6.20 -3.15 6.97
C ARG A 261 -6.71 -4.47 6.40
N LEU A 262 -5.81 -5.22 5.77
CA LEU A 262 -6.08 -6.56 5.25
C LEU A 262 -5.15 -7.57 5.96
N ALA A 263 -5.74 -8.54 6.65
CA ALA A 263 -4.99 -9.63 7.24
C ALA A 263 -4.88 -10.81 6.26
N ILE A 264 -3.69 -11.36 6.10
CA ILE A 264 -3.41 -12.57 5.33
C ILE A 264 -3.04 -13.68 6.31
N ASP A 265 -3.91 -14.69 6.43
CA ASP A 265 -3.64 -15.89 7.20
C ASP A 265 -3.03 -16.97 6.30
N PHE A 266 -1.87 -17.48 6.69
CA PHE A 266 -1.17 -18.57 5.98
C PHE A 266 -1.56 -19.97 6.46
N GLN A 267 -2.53 -20.10 7.36
CA GLN A 267 -3.01 -21.40 7.84
C GLN A 267 -3.93 -22.05 6.80
N PRO A 268 -3.73 -23.33 6.46
CA PRO A 268 -4.40 -23.96 5.30
C PRO A 268 -5.91 -24.14 5.41
N ASN A 269 -6.58 -23.72 6.49
CA ASN A 269 -8.04 -23.85 6.65
C ASN A 269 -8.70 -22.69 7.41
N ARG A 270 -8.05 -21.53 7.50
CA ARG A 270 -8.56 -20.36 8.21
C ARG A 270 -8.48 -19.13 7.35
N LEU A 271 -9.51 -18.91 6.54
CA LEU A 271 -9.75 -17.63 5.89
C LEU A 271 -10.40 -16.68 6.92
N THR A 272 -9.59 -16.14 7.84
CA THR A 272 -10.00 -14.98 8.61
C THR A 272 -9.52 -13.74 7.85
N GLU A 273 -10.34 -13.28 6.95
CA GLU A 273 -10.13 -12.07 6.18
C GLU A 273 -10.82 -10.93 6.94
N LEU A 274 -10.03 -10.14 7.65
CA LEU A 274 -10.48 -8.85 8.17
C LEU A 274 -10.01 -7.80 7.15
N TYR A 275 -10.92 -7.32 6.34
CA TYR A 275 -10.79 -6.06 5.66
C TYR A 275 -11.60 -5.03 6.45
N ASP A 276 -10.93 -4.08 7.06
CA ASP A 276 -11.55 -3.05 7.86
C ASP A 276 -11.04 -1.69 7.37
N PRO A 277 -11.87 -0.94 6.63
CA PRO A 277 -11.59 0.47 6.34
C PRO A 277 -11.91 1.28 7.60
N GLU A 278 -10.90 1.61 8.39
CA GLU A 278 -11.09 2.44 9.56
C GLU A 278 -11.04 3.93 9.19
N TYR A 279 -12.14 4.64 9.46
CA TYR A 279 -12.11 6.10 9.51
C TYR A 279 -11.27 6.55 10.70
N LEU A 280 -10.36 7.49 10.45
CA LEU A 280 -9.44 8.00 11.47
C LEU A 280 -9.93 9.37 12.00
N PRO A 281 -10.91 9.41 12.93
CA PRO A 281 -11.32 10.66 13.50
C PRO A 281 -10.26 11.22 14.43
N THR A 282 -10.07 12.53 14.45
CA THR A 282 -9.11 13.23 15.36
C THR A 282 -9.33 12.85 16.84
N ALA A 283 -10.57 12.51 17.22
CA ALA A 283 -10.92 12.02 18.55
C ALA A 283 -10.25 10.67 18.91
N TYR A 284 -9.85 9.85 17.94
CA TYR A 284 -9.17 8.59 18.20
C TYR A 284 -7.79 8.82 18.85
N LEU A 285 -7.04 9.81 18.38
CA LEU A 285 -5.73 10.14 18.95
C LEU A 285 -5.81 10.76 20.34
N ALA A 286 -6.83 11.53 20.65
CA ALA A 286 -7.05 12.03 21.99
C ALA A 286 -7.23 10.88 22.98
N TYR A 287 -7.98 9.84 22.58
CA TYR A 287 -8.17 8.63 23.39
C TYR A 287 -6.89 7.81 23.59
N GLU A 288 -6.15 7.54 22.52
CA GLU A 288 -4.89 6.78 22.56
C GLU A 288 -3.82 7.48 23.42
N ARG A 289 -3.77 8.83 23.37
CA ARG A 289 -2.78 9.62 24.14
C ARG A 289 -3.16 9.84 25.61
N THR A 290 -4.43 9.91 25.92
CA THR A 290 -4.92 10.30 27.27
C THR A 290 -5.64 9.17 27.98
N GLY A 291 -6.08 8.13 27.28
CA GLY A 291 -6.94 7.08 27.83
C GLY A 291 -8.33 7.56 28.22
N GLU A 292 -8.68 8.80 27.84
CA GLU A 292 -9.97 9.41 28.11
C GLU A 292 -10.84 9.41 26.83
N ARG A 293 -12.05 8.90 26.93
CA ARG A 293 -13.09 8.98 25.89
C ARG A 293 -13.93 10.22 26.06
#